data_576a3c3237884f77e6adea186053952d
#
_entry.id   576a3c3237884f77e6adea186053952d
#
_cell.length_a   1.000
_cell.length_b   1.000
_cell.length_c   1.000
_cell.angle_alpha   90.00
_cell.angle_beta   90.00
_cell.angle_gamma   90.00
#
_symmetry.space_group_name_H-M   'P 1'
#
loop_
_entity.id
_entity.type
_entity.pdbx_description
1 polymer ?
#
loop_
_entity_poly.entity_id
_entity_poly.type
_entity_poly.pdbx_seq_one_letter_code
_entity_poly.pdbx_strand_id
1 'polypeptide(L)' 'MSESSTKDFPVWHTPEGEKVSCVEKIKVLNENLAEIYAMAQEALEDAVLMGCDENQFRQVIETIARDLVNPYKKDPK' A
#
# COMPACT_ATOMS: atom_id res chain seq x y z
N MET A 1 10.58 15.41 -3.52
CA MET A 1 10.59 14.76 -3.40
C MET A 1 9.90 13.69 -3.71
N SER A 2 9.25 13.67 -4.43
CA SER A 2 8.44 12.66 -4.77
C SER A 2 9.09 11.43 -5.16
N GLU A 3 10.24 11.50 -5.64
CA GLU A 3 10.82 10.28 -6.07
C GLU A 3 11.22 9.44 -4.90
N SER A 4 11.23 9.99 -3.72
CA SER A 4 11.64 9.17 -2.60
C SER A 4 10.66 8.07 -2.30
N SER A 5 9.38 8.23 -2.62
CA SER A 5 8.44 7.19 -2.28
C SER A 5 8.68 5.93 -3.09
N THR A 6 9.14 6.03 -4.34
CA THR A 6 9.39 4.83 -5.10
C THR A 6 10.62 4.10 -4.62
N LYS A 7 11.58 4.83 -4.06
CA LYS A 7 12.77 4.18 -3.56
C LYS A 7 12.49 3.36 -2.32
N ASP A 8 11.40 3.64 -1.65
CA ASP A 8 11.10 2.96 -0.40
C ASP A 8 10.35 1.67 -0.59
N PHE A 9 10.02 1.32 -1.81
CA PHE A 9 9.27 0.10 -2.02
C PHE A 9 10.19 -1.10 -1.89
N PRO A 10 9.66 -2.20 -1.36
CA PRO A 10 10.49 -3.38 -1.10
C PRO A 10 10.77 -4.16 -2.36
N VAL A 11 11.64 -5.13 -2.23
CA VAL A 11 11.77 -6.14 -3.25
C VAL A 11 10.56 -7.06 -3.10
N TRP A 12 9.84 -7.26 -4.18
CA TRP A 12 8.63 -8.05 -4.12
C TRP A 12 8.95 -9.53 -4.26
N HIS A 13 8.18 -10.36 -3.59
CA HIS A 13 8.39 -11.80 -3.61
C HIS A 13 7.10 -12.53 -3.91
N THR A 14 7.23 -13.70 -4.51
CA THR A 14 6.07 -14.57 -4.72
C THR A 14 5.73 -15.26 -3.40
N PRO A 15 4.56 -15.92 -3.32
CA PRO A 15 4.23 -16.67 -2.11
C PRO A 15 5.27 -17.73 -1.76
N GLU A 16 6.00 -18.24 -2.76
CA GLU A 16 7.04 -19.23 -2.52
C GLU A 16 8.36 -18.62 -2.10
N GLY A 17 8.42 -17.31 -2.02
CA GLY A 17 9.63 -16.65 -1.54
C GLY A 17 10.61 -16.23 -2.61
N GLU A 18 10.28 -16.45 -3.87
CA GLU A 18 11.18 -16.06 -4.95
C GLU A 18 11.01 -14.60 -5.29
N LYS A 19 12.08 -13.96 -5.70
CA LYS A 19 11.98 -12.56 -6.08
C LYS A 19 11.19 -12.40 -7.36
N VAL A 20 10.30 -11.43 -7.37
CA VAL A 20 9.62 -11.05 -8.60
C VAL A 20 10.63 -10.28 -9.43
N SER A 21 10.95 -10.80 -10.62
CA SER A 21 11.96 -10.18 -11.45
C SER A 21 11.40 -9.57 -12.73
N CYS A 22 10.12 -9.73 -12.99
CA CYS A 22 9.53 -9.15 -14.18
C CYS A 22 9.42 -7.64 -14.03
N VAL A 23 10.12 -6.91 -14.89
CA VAL A 23 10.20 -5.46 -14.80
C VAL A 23 8.82 -4.84 -14.91
N GLU A 24 7.99 -5.37 -15.80
CA GLU A 24 6.65 -4.82 -15.98
C GLU A 24 5.80 -4.98 -14.73
N LYS A 25 5.89 -6.15 -14.09
CA LYS A 25 5.11 -6.37 -12.88
C LYS A 25 5.56 -5.44 -11.76
N ILE A 26 6.86 -5.29 -11.62
CA ILE A 26 7.39 -4.42 -10.59
C ILE A 26 6.93 -2.98 -10.81
N LYS A 27 6.95 -2.56 -12.07
CA LYS A 27 6.53 -1.20 -12.39
C LYS A 27 5.08 -0.97 -12.00
N VAL A 28 4.20 -1.92 -12.34
CA VAL A 28 2.79 -1.78 -12.01
C VAL A 28 2.59 -1.75 -10.51
N LEU A 29 3.25 -2.66 -9.79
CA LEU A 29 3.12 -2.70 -8.34
C LEU A 29 3.53 -1.38 -7.71
N ASN A 30 4.70 -0.88 -8.12
CA ASN A 30 5.21 0.32 -7.50
C ASN A 30 4.40 1.55 -7.87
N GLU A 31 3.90 1.63 -9.10
CA GLU A 31 3.06 2.75 -9.47
C GLU A 31 1.76 2.75 -8.68
N ASN A 32 1.15 1.57 -8.52
CA ASN A 32 -0.08 1.49 -7.75
C ASN A 32 0.14 1.90 -6.30
N LEU A 33 1.22 1.43 -5.72
CA LEU A 33 1.50 1.74 -4.33
C LEU A 33 1.84 3.20 -4.16
N ALA A 34 2.50 3.81 -5.13
CA ALA A 34 2.78 5.23 -5.06
C ALA A 34 1.50 6.05 -5.05
N GLU A 35 0.52 5.62 -5.84
CA GLU A 35 -0.77 6.32 -5.87
C GLU A 35 -1.50 6.18 -4.55
N ILE A 36 -1.48 4.97 -4.00
CA ILE A 36 -2.13 4.74 -2.71
C ILE A 36 -1.46 5.58 -1.63
N TYR A 37 -0.13 5.62 -1.65
CA TYR A 37 0.61 6.39 -0.68
C TYR A 37 0.23 7.88 -0.75
N ALA A 38 0.19 8.42 -1.97
CA ALA A 38 -0.12 9.83 -2.14
C ALA A 38 -1.53 10.14 -1.65
N MET A 39 -2.48 9.27 -1.97
CA MET A 39 -3.85 9.49 -1.53
C MET A 39 -3.98 9.38 -0.02
N ALA A 40 -3.31 8.39 0.57
CA ALA A 40 -3.36 8.24 2.01
C ALA A 40 -2.72 9.42 2.73
N GLN A 41 -1.63 9.95 2.15
CA GLN A 41 -0.98 11.10 2.74
C GLN A 41 -1.91 12.32 2.76
N GLU A 42 -2.59 12.57 1.63
CA GLU A 42 -3.51 13.68 1.57
C GLU A 42 -4.66 13.49 2.56
N ALA A 43 -5.16 12.26 2.65
CA ALA A 43 -6.26 11.99 3.55
C ALA A 43 -5.85 12.20 5.00
N LEU A 44 -4.63 11.82 5.34
CA LEU A 44 -4.13 12.04 6.69
C LEU A 44 -4.06 13.53 6.99
N GLU A 45 -3.53 14.30 6.04
CA GLU A 45 -3.41 15.74 6.26
C GLU A 45 -4.79 16.36 6.45
N ASP A 46 -5.75 15.94 5.65
CA ASP A 46 -7.10 16.46 5.78
C ASP A 46 -7.69 16.10 7.14
N ALA A 47 -7.49 14.87 7.58
CA ALA A 47 -8.04 14.46 8.87
C ALA A 47 -7.46 15.30 10.01
N VAL A 48 -6.16 15.53 9.98
CA VAL A 48 -5.52 16.33 11.01
C VAL A 48 -6.06 17.77 10.98
N LEU A 49 -6.20 18.33 9.79
CA LEU A 49 -6.70 19.69 9.67
C LEU A 49 -8.15 19.81 10.15
N MET A 50 -8.91 18.73 10.02
CA MET A 50 -10.29 18.75 10.49
C MET A 50 -10.41 18.43 11.97
N GLY A 51 -9.32 18.20 12.65
CA GLY A 51 -9.34 17.97 14.09
C GLY A 51 -9.47 16.52 14.49
N CYS A 52 -9.25 15.58 13.56
CA CYS A 52 -9.34 14.18 13.91
C CYS A 52 -8.02 13.68 14.48
N ASP A 53 -8.11 12.64 15.30
CA ASP A 53 -6.92 12.10 15.91
C ASP A 53 -6.08 11.35 14.89
N GLU A 54 -4.81 11.69 14.83
CA GLU A 54 -3.91 11.08 13.85
C GLU A 54 -3.77 9.57 14.05
N ASN A 55 -3.65 9.14 15.30
CA ASN A 55 -3.47 7.71 15.54
C ASN A 55 -4.71 6.92 15.17
N GLN A 56 -5.88 7.50 15.40
CA GLN A 56 -7.09 6.82 14.98
C GLN A 56 -7.14 6.69 13.48
N PHE A 57 -6.75 7.73 12.76
CA PHE A 57 -6.73 7.66 11.31
C PHE A 57 -5.81 6.54 10.84
N ARG A 58 -4.63 6.43 11.45
CA ARG A 58 -3.69 5.39 11.05
C ARG A 58 -4.25 4.00 11.32
N GLN A 59 -4.97 3.84 12.44
CA GLN A 59 -5.59 2.56 12.74
C GLN A 59 -6.65 2.19 11.70
N VAL A 60 -7.40 3.18 11.23
CA VAL A 60 -8.41 2.91 10.22
C VAL A 60 -7.75 2.46 8.92
N ILE A 61 -6.66 3.11 8.54
CA ILE A 61 -5.94 2.70 7.34
C ILE A 61 -5.43 1.27 7.47
N GLU A 62 -4.92 0.91 8.64
CA GLU A 62 -4.48 -0.46 8.86
C GLU A 62 -5.63 -1.45 8.73
N THR A 63 -6.79 -1.07 9.25
CA THR A 63 -7.97 -1.92 9.14
C THR A 63 -8.38 -2.10 7.68
N ILE A 64 -8.34 -1.02 6.92
CA ILE A 64 -8.67 -1.10 5.51
C ILE A 64 -7.74 -2.10 4.82
N ALA A 65 -6.44 -2.01 5.11
CA ALA A 65 -5.49 -2.91 4.46
C ALA A 65 -5.80 -4.36 4.80
N ARG A 66 -6.16 -4.63 6.05
CA ARG A 66 -6.46 -6.00 6.46
C ARG A 66 -7.76 -6.50 5.86
N ASP A 67 -8.69 -5.59 5.60
CA ASP A 67 -9.99 -5.99 5.07
C ASP A 67 -9.98 -6.24 3.58
N LEU A 68 -8.89 -5.92 2.89
CA LEU A 68 -8.81 -6.20 1.46
C LEU A 68 -8.91 -7.70 1.23
N VAL A 69 -9.64 -8.07 0.21
CA VAL A 69 -9.91 -9.48 -0.06
C VAL A 69 -9.26 -9.90 -1.36
N ASN A 70 -8.62 -11.06 -1.32
CA ASN A 70 -8.06 -11.64 -2.53
C ASN A 70 -9.10 -12.54 -3.18
N PRO A 71 -9.77 -12.06 -4.24
CA PRO A 71 -10.82 -12.87 -4.86
C PRO A 71 -10.27 -14.02 -5.68
N TYR A 72 -8.97 -14.04 -5.89
CA TYR A 72 -8.34 -15.09 -6.68
C TYR A 72 -7.73 -16.19 -5.84
N LYS A 73 -7.82 -16.05 -4.51
CA LYS A 73 -7.19 -17.03 -3.65
C LYS A 73 -8.02 -18.30 -3.60
N LYS A 74 -7.36 -19.47 -3.87
CA LYS A 74 -8.06 -20.63 -3.80
C LYS A 74 -8.11 -20.99 -2.40
N ASP A 75 -9.19 -21.24 -1.79
CA ASP A 75 -9.24 -21.46 -0.54
C ASP A 75 -8.99 -22.65 -0.09
N PRO A 76 -8.41 -22.89 0.60
CA PRO A 76 -8.09 -24.06 1.04
C PRO A 76 -8.85 -24.54 2.10
N LYS A 77 -9.09 -24.39 2.21
CA LYS A 77 -9.58 -24.87 3.01
C LYS A 77 -9.89 -24.70 3.51
#